data_7657e7b93e863858941aa58211b4ca0f
#
_entry.id   7657e7b93e863858941aa58211b4ca0f
#
_cell.length_a   1.000
_cell.length_b   1.000
_cell.length_c   1.000
_cell.angle_alpha   90.00
_cell.angle_beta   90.00
_cell.angle_gamma   90.00
#
_symmetry.space_group_name_H-M   'P 1'
#
loop_
_entity.id
_entity.type
_entity.pdbx_description
1 polymer ?
#
loop_
_entity_poly.entity_id
_entity_poly.type
_entity_poly.pdbx_seq_one_letter_code
_entity_poly.pdbx_strand_id
1 'polypeptide(L)'
;MPKPSVAFAELCGGALLILVHGDAPVLDADWDDWTKFLRRYRCPPTLVVATTGAAPNAKQRSQVASAVDGRPRVTAVISDKFGVRSVITAMSWFNPAIRAFGSRQLDEALMHLGVSSTVDRSEVERTIAALESLVEVGAGP
;
A
#
# COMPACT_ATOMS: atom_id res chain seq x y z
N MET A 1 -20.50 -5.18 12.27
CA MET A 1 -19.62 -5.85 11.32
C MET A 1 -18.19 -5.43 11.59
N PRO A 2 -17.28 -6.37 11.72
CA PRO A 2 -15.87 -5.98 11.88
C PRO A 2 -15.36 -5.28 10.64
N LYS A 3 -14.51 -4.29 10.84
CA LYS A 3 -13.88 -3.59 9.73
C LYS A 3 -12.80 -4.47 9.09
N PRO A 4 -12.55 -4.34 7.78
CA PRO A 4 -11.49 -5.10 7.14
C PRO A 4 -10.10 -4.71 7.67
N SER A 5 -9.15 -5.61 7.53
CA SER A 5 -7.76 -5.38 7.92
C SER A 5 -7.00 -4.52 6.92
N VAL A 6 -7.45 -4.47 5.67
CA VAL A 6 -6.91 -3.61 4.62
C VAL A 6 -8.07 -3.03 3.81
N ALA A 7 -7.86 -1.84 3.26
CA ALA A 7 -8.78 -1.22 2.31
C ALA A 7 -7.98 -0.70 1.13
N PHE A 8 -8.60 -0.65 -0.06
CA PHE A 8 -7.89 -0.29 -1.27
C PHE A 8 -8.81 0.40 -2.27
N ALA A 9 -8.21 1.17 -3.16
CA ALA A 9 -8.91 1.87 -4.22
C ALA A 9 -7.99 2.16 -5.38
N GLU A 10 -8.57 2.52 -6.52
CA GLU A 10 -7.81 3.00 -7.67
C GLU A 10 -8.03 4.50 -7.86
N LEU A 11 -7.08 5.15 -8.50
CA LEU A 11 -7.24 6.52 -8.98
C LEU A 11 -6.91 6.58 -10.47
N CYS A 12 -7.59 7.48 -11.18
CA CYS A 12 -7.33 7.77 -12.59
C CYS A 12 -7.36 6.52 -13.48
N GLY A 13 -8.40 5.68 -13.29
CA GLY A 13 -8.59 4.50 -14.12
C GLY A 13 -7.53 3.42 -13.94
N GLY A 14 -6.94 3.33 -12.75
CA GLY A 14 -5.90 2.34 -12.46
C GLY A 14 -4.48 2.84 -12.67
N ALA A 15 -4.30 4.14 -12.91
CA ALA A 15 -2.96 4.73 -13.00
C ALA A 15 -2.21 4.66 -11.66
N LEU A 16 -2.94 4.62 -10.56
CA LEU A 16 -2.38 4.46 -9.21
C LEU A 16 -3.32 3.59 -8.39
N LEU A 17 -2.77 2.60 -7.70
CA LEU A 17 -3.52 1.85 -6.69
C LEU A 17 -3.08 2.30 -5.31
N ILE A 18 -4.02 2.37 -4.38
CA ILE A 18 -3.75 2.74 -2.99
C ILE A 18 -4.23 1.61 -2.09
N LEU A 19 -3.35 1.14 -1.22
CA LEU A 19 -3.64 0.10 -0.24
C LEU A 19 -3.35 0.66 1.15
N VAL A 20 -4.32 0.61 2.04
CA VAL A 20 -4.17 1.08 3.42
C VAL A 20 -4.31 -0.10 4.37
N HIS A 21 -3.33 -0.26 5.25
CA HIS A 21 -3.35 -1.27 6.31
C HIS A 21 -3.97 -0.68 7.58
N GLY A 22 -4.80 -1.49 8.25
CA GLY A 22 -5.27 -1.18 9.60
C GLY A 22 -4.25 -1.62 10.66
N ASP A 23 -4.66 -1.55 11.93
CA ASP A 23 -3.81 -1.91 13.07
C ASP A 23 -3.71 -3.42 13.28
N ALA A 24 -4.73 -4.16 12.90
CA ALA A 24 -4.78 -5.60 13.10
C ALA A 24 -3.94 -6.35 12.08
N PRO A 25 -3.47 -7.57 12.42
CA PRO A 25 -2.80 -8.41 11.44
C PRO A 25 -3.69 -8.61 10.21
N VAL A 26 -3.06 -8.71 9.04
CA VAL A 26 -3.77 -8.85 7.77
C VAL A 26 -4.48 -10.21 7.72
N LEU A 27 -5.79 -10.19 7.50
CA LEU A 27 -6.58 -11.42 7.37
C LEU A 27 -6.49 -11.96 5.94
N ASP A 28 -6.39 -13.27 5.81
CA ASP A 28 -6.27 -13.91 4.50
C ASP A 28 -7.43 -13.57 3.56
N ALA A 29 -8.66 -13.53 4.08
CA ALA A 29 -9.83 -13.19 3.27
C ALA A 29 -9.75 -11.78 2.69
N ASP A 30 -9.30 -10.81 3.50
CA ASP A 30 -9.13 -9.43 3.04
C ASP A 30 -7.99 -9.33 2.02
N TRP A 31 -6.93 -10.09 2.23
CA TRP A 31 -5.80 -10.12 1.32
C TRP A 31 -6.15 -10.76 -0.03
N ASP A 32 -7.00 -11.78 0.00
CA ASP A 32 -7.52 -12.39 -1.23
C ASP A 32 -8.30 -11.36 -2.07
N ASP A 33 -9.09 -10.51 -1.43
CA ASP A 33 -9.80 -9.44 -2.12
C ASP A 33 -8.83 -8.45 -2.76
N TRP A 34 -7.77 -8.08 -2.04
CA TRP A 34 -6.71 -7.20 -2.57
C TRP A 34 -6.02 -7.83 -3.79
N THR A 35 -5.66 -9.10 -3.71
CA THR A 35 -4.97 -9.77 -4.82
C THR A 35 -5.87 -9.92 -6.04
N LYS A 36 -7.17 -10.17 -5.85
CA LYS A 36 -8.14 -10.19 -6.95
C LYS A 36 -8.28 -8.82 -7.61
N PHE A 37 -8.32 -7.77 -6.81
CA PHE A 37 -8.34 -6.40 -7.31
C PHE A 37 -7.08 -6.08 -8.11
N LEU A 38 -5.92 -6.46 -7.57
CA LEU A 38 -4.62 -6.23 -8.19
C LEU A 38 -4.52 -6.90 -9.58
N ARG A 39 -5.11 -8.09 -9.74
CA ARG A 39 -5.09 -8.83 -11.00
C ARG A 39 -5.83 -8.13 -12.14
N ARG A 40 -6.68 -7.16 -11.84
CA ARG A 40 -7.41 -6.39 -12.87
C ARG A 40 -6.50 -5.41 -13.58
N TYR A 41 -5.31 -5.16 -13.07
CA TYR A 41 -4.40 -4.13 -13.59
C TYR A 41 -3.06 -4.75 -13.97
N ARG A 42 -2.37 -4.11 -14.91
CA ARG A 42 -1.03 -4.55 -15.36
C ARG A 42 0.03 -3.79 -14.60
N CYS A 43 0.57 -4.40 -13.55
CA CYS A 43 1.71 -3.87 -12.78
C CYS A 43 1.59 -2.37 -12.47
N PRO A 44 0.46 -1.87 -11.95
CA PRO A 44 0.30 -0.45 -11.69
C PRO A 44 1.19 -0.01 -10.55
N PRO A 45 1.62 1.27 -10.54
CA PRO A 45 2.26 1.83 -9.35
C PRO A 45 1.33 1.71 -8.15
N THR A 46 1.87 1.37 -7.00
CA THR A 46 1.07 1.15 -5.79
C THR A 46 1.62 1.97 -4.62
N LEU A 47 0.72 2.73 -3.99
CA LEU A 47 1.00 3.44 -2.75
C LEU A 47 0.42 2.64 -1.60
N VAL A 48 1.29 2.24 -0.67
CA VAL A 48 0.88 1.48 0.52
C VAL A 48 1.01 2.39 1.74
N VAL A 49 -0.04 2.48 2.53
CA VAL A 49 -0.01 3.23 3.79
C VAL A 49 -0.08 2.22 4.93
N ALA A 50 0.97 2.16 5.74
CA ALA A 50 1.13 1.19 6.82
C ALA A 50 1.56 1.90 8.11
N THR A 51 0.76 2.85 8.55
CA THR A 51 1.11 3.73 9.68
C THR A 51 1.25 2.99 11.00
N THR A 52 0.62 1.84 11.13
CA THR A 52 0.57 1.09 12.40
C THR A 52 1.54 -0.06 12.47
N GLY A 53 2.22 -0.36 11.36
CA GLY A 53 3.21 -1.43 11.32
C GLY A 53 2.67 -2.82 10.98
N ALA A 54 1.37 -2.96 10.74
CA ALA A 54 0.83 -4.22 10.25
C ALA A 54 1.37 -4.51 8.84
N ALA A 55 1.75 -5.75 8.58
CA ALA A 55 2.38 -6.13 7.32
C ALA A 55 1.91 -7.51 6.88
N PRO A 56 1.90 -7.79 5.58
CA PRO A 56 1.57 -9.13 5.09
C PRO A 56 2.65 -10.13 5.48
N ASN A 57 2.25 -11.36 5.72
CA ASN A 57 3.17 -12.46 5.98
C ASN A 57 3.78 -12.99 4.66
N ALA A 58 4.68 -13.98 4.77
CA ALA A 58 5.38 -14.53 3.60
C ALA A 58 4.42 -15.14 2.57
N LYS A 59 3.39 -15.84 3.03
CA LYS A 59 2.38 -16.42 2.14
C LYS A 59 1.63 -15.32 1.39
N GLN A 60 1.24 -14.27 2.09
CA GLN A 60 0.52 -13.14 1.50
C GLN A 60 1.37 -12.38 0.48
N ARG A 61 2.65 -12.19 0.79
CA ARG A 61 3.60 -11.59 -0.16
C ARG A 61 3.73 -12.43 -1.43
N SER A 62 3.77 -13.75 -1.28
CA SER A 62 3.80 -14.69 -2.40
C SER A 62 2.57 -14.57 -3.28
N GLN A 63 1.40 -14.39 -2.67
CA GLN A 63 0.14 -14.19 -3.40
C GLN A 63 0.18 -12.94 -4.27
N VAL A 64 0.78 -11.85 -3.78
CA VAL A 64 0.95 -10.62 -4.57
C VAL A 64 1.91 -10.88 -5.74
N ALA A 65 3.03 -11.53 -5.50
CA ALA A 65 4.00 -11.85 -6.56
C ALA A 65 3.32 -12.67 -7.67
N SER A 66 2.50 -13.64 -7.30
CA SER A 66 1.73 -14.44 -8.25
C SER A 66 0.69 -13.60 -9.01
N ALA A 67 0.03 -12.68 -8.32
CA ALA A 67 -0.99 -11.82 -8.92
C ALA A 67 -0.43 -10.90 -10.00
N VAL A 68 0.84 -10.53 -9.90
CA VAL A 68 1.52 -9.67 -10.90
C VAL A 68 2.47 -10.46 -11.80
N ASP A 69 2.38 -11.78 -11.80
CA ASP A 69 3.22 -12.69 -12.59
C ASP A 69 4.71 -12.47 -12.36
N GLY A 70 5.09 -12.15 -11.11
CA GLY A 70 6.48 -11.88 -10.76
C GLY A 70 7.08 -10.61 -11.36
N ARG A 71 6.28 -9.80 -12.05
CA ARG A 71 6.78 -8.56 -12.65
C ARG A 71 7.06 -7.51 -11.58
N PRO A 72 8.15 -6.75 -11.71
CA PRO A 72 8.43 -5.66 -10.77
C PRO A 72 7.30 -4.63 -10.80
N ARG A 73 6.88 -4.19 -9.63
CA ARG A 73 5.85 -3.17 -9.48
C ARG A 73 6.44 -2.05 -8.64
N VAL A 74 6.39 -0.82 -9.15
CA VAL A 74 6.88 0.33 -8.39
C VAL A 74 5.95 0.52 -7.20
N THR A 75 6.53 0.54 -6.00
CA THR A 75 5.79 0.61 -4.74
C THR A 75 6.42 1.65 -3.83
N ALA A 76 5.58 2.52 -3.27
CA ALA A 76 5.97 3.43 -2.20
C ALA A 76 5.21 3.02 -0.94
N VAL A 77 5.92 2.87 0.16
CA VAL A 77 5.31 2.54 1.45
C VAL A 77 5.44 3.76 2.36
N ILE A 78 4.30 4.28 2.81
CA ILE A 78 4.27 5.40 3.74
C ILE A 78 4.07 4.85 5.15
N SER A 79 5.04 5.12 6.03
CA SER A 79 4.97 4.76 7.43
C SER A 79 5.90 5.64 8.24
N ASP A 80 5.44 6.03 9.43
CA ASP A 80 6.29 6.72 10.39
C ASP A 80 6.90 5.73 11.41
N LYS A 81 6.57 4.45 11.31
CA LYS A 81 7.14 3.42 12.19
C LYS A 81 8.54 3.05 11.73
N PHE A 82 9.53 3.25 12.61
CA PHE A 82 10.93 2.95 12.30
C PHE A 82 11.13 1.50 11.87
N GLY A 83 10.50 0.55 12.55
CA GLY A 83 10.62 -0.87 12.21
C GLY A 83 10.15 -1.18 10.79
N VAL A 84 9.00 -0.61 10.38
CA VAL A 84 8.48 -0.78 9.02
C VAL A 84 9.43 -0.16 8.01
N ARG A 85 9.89 1.07 8.25
CA ARG A 85 10.81 1.76 7.34
C ARG A 85 12.13 1.02 7.18
N SER A 86 12.65 0.44 8.27
CA SER A 86 13.90 -0.33 8.23
C SER A 86 13.76 -1.58 7.36
N VAL A 87 12.66 -2.30 7.52
CA VAL A 87 12.42 -3.51 6.72
C VAL A 87 12.28 -3.15 5.24
N ILE A 88 11.51 -2.11 4.92
CA ILE A 88 11.33 -1.69 3.53
C ILE A 88 12.65 -1.20 2.94
N THR A 89 13.44 -0.46 3.71
CA THR A 89 14.76 0.00 3.25
C THR A 89 15.66 -1.19 2.92
N ALA A 90 15.69 -2.21 3.77
CA ALA A 90 16.46 -3.42 3.51
C ALA A 90 15.96 -4.13 2.24
N MET A 91 14.64 -4.21 2.06
CA MET A 91 14.06 -4.80 0.85
C MET A 91 14.43 -4.03 -0.41
N SER A 92 14.55 -2.70 -0.32
CA SER A 92 14.88 -1.85 -1.46
C SER A 92 16.29 -2.08 -1.99
N TRP A 93 17.19 -2.65 -1.20
CA TRP A 93 18.53 -3.03 -1.66
C TRP A 93 18.48 -4.15 -2.69
N PHE A 94 17.48 -5.03 -2.61
CA PHE A 94 17.27 -6.14 -3.53
C PHE A 94 16.24 -5.81 -4.61
N ASN A 95 15.33 -4.88 -4.30
CA ASN A 95 14.29 -4.44 -5.23
C ASN A 95 14.13 -2.93 -5.12
N PRO A 96 14.87 -2.15 -5.94
CA PRO A 96 14.81 -0.68 -5.86
C PRO A 96 13.44 -0.09 -6.26
N ALA A 97 12.54 -0.90 -6.82
CA ALA A 97 11.18 -0.44 -7.11
C ALA A 97 10.36 -0.21 -5.83
N ILE A 98 10.79 -0.73 -4.69
CA ILE A 98 10.11 -0.55 -3.39
C ILE A 98 10.90 0.45 -2.55
N ARG A 99 10.25 1.53 -2.10
CA ARG A 99 10.90 2.52 -1.22
C ARG A 99 9.95 2.94 -0.10
N ALA A 100 10.55 3.27 1.06
CA ALA A 100 9.81 3.76 2.22
C ALA A 100 9.89 5.28 2.33
N PHE A 101 8.79 5.88 2.77
CA PHE A 101 8.68 7.32 2.97
C PHE A 101 7.94 7.59 4.28
N GLY A 102 8.22 8.74 4.90
CA GLY A 102 7.45 9.21 6.04
C GLY A 102 6.14 9.85 5.60
N SER A 103 5.23 10.08 6.55
CA SER A 103 3.91 10.64 6.26
C SER A 103 3.96 12.05 5.66
N ARG A 104 5.05 12.77 5.85
CA ARG A 104 5.24 14.12 5.29
C ARG A 104 5.90 14.11 3.92
N GLN A 105 6.20 12.94 3.38
CA GLN A 105 6.92 12.78 2.13
C GLN A 105 6.02 12.25 1.00
N LEU A 106 4.74 12.61 1.03
CA LEU A 106 3.80 12.14 0.01
C LEU A 106 4.23 12.59 -1.40
N ASP A 107 4.72 13.81 -1.54
CA ASP A 107 5.18 14.30 -2.85
C ASP A 107 6.32 13.45 -3.39
N GLU A 108 7.30 13.12 -2.54
CA GLU A 108 8.43 12.28 -2.93
C GLU A 108 7.97 10.86 -3.27
N ALA A 109 6.99 10.34 -2.53
CA ALA A 109 6.42 9.03 -2.82
C ALA A 109 5.75 9.01 -4.19
N LEU A 110 4.96 10.04 -4.52
CA LEU A 110 4.31 10.14 -5.82
C LEU A 110 5.31 10.31 -6.95
N MET A 111 6.41 11.02 -6.71
CA MET A 111 7.51 11.12 -7.68
C MET A 111 8.16 9.77 -7.92
N HIS A 112 8.42 9.01 -6.86
CA HIS A 112 8.97 7.66 -6.98
C HIS A 112 8.07 6.75 -7.83
N LEU A 113 6.75 6.90 -7.65
CA LEU A 113 5.77 6.11 -8.39
C LEU A 113 5.58 6.59 -9.84
N GLY A 114 6.12 7.76 -10.18
CA GLY A 114 6.00 8.31 -11.53
C GLY A 114 4.61 8.84 -11.87
N VAL A 115 3.82 9.20 -10.86
CA VAL A 115 2.42 9.64 -11.05
C VAL A 115 2.17 11.09 -10.67
N SER A 116 3.22 11.85 -10.35
CA SER A 116 3.08 13.25 -9.87
C SER A 116 2.29 14.14 -10.83
N SER A 117 2.40 13.90 -12.14
CA SER A 117 1.68 14.68 -13.14
C SER A 117 0.35 14.05 -13.56
N THR A 118 0.06 12.84 -13.08
CA THR A 118 -1.15 12.09 -13.45
C THR A 118 -2.25 12.22 -12.40
N VAL A 119 -1.86 12.26 -11.11
CA VAL A 119 -2.81 12.31 -10.00
C VAL A 119 -2.71 13.64 -9.26
N ASP A 120 -3.83 14.08 -8.71
CA ASP A 120 -3.88 15.25 -7.84
C ASP A 120 -3.57 14.82 -6.42
N ARG A 121 -2.58 15.45 -5.79
CA ARG A 121 -2.19 15.18 -4.40
C ARG A 121 -3.39 15.25 -3.45
N SER A 122 -4.24 16.25 -3.61
CA SER A 122 -5.42 16.40 -2.74
C SER A 122 -6.38 15.22 -2.87
N GLU A 123 -6.53 14.68 -4.07
CA GLU A 123 -7.34 13.51 -4.31
C GLU A 123 -6.72 12.27 -3.66
N VAL A 124 -5.40 12.13 -3.74
CA VAL A 124 -4.68 11.03 -3.06
C VAL A 124 -4.91 11.13 -1.54
N GLU A 125 -4.76 12.32 -0.97
CA GLU A 125 -4.96 12.52 0.47
C GLU A 125 -6.39 12.19 0.90
N ARG A 126 -7.38 12.62 0.14
CA ARG A 126 -8.79 12.32 0.42
C ARG A 126 -9.06 10.81 0.34
N THR A 127 -8.48 10.17 -0.66
CA THR A 127 -8.65 8.71 -0.82
C THR A 127 -8.02 7.95 0.33
N ILE A 128 -6.81 8.33 0.75
CA ILE A 128 -6.16 7.72 1.92
C ILE A 128 -7.05 7.89 3.16
N ALA A 129 -7.55 9.10 3.41
CA ALA A 129 -8.39 9.37 4.57
C ALA A 129 -9.68 8.53 4.54
N ALA A 130 -10.30 8.41 3.37
CA ALA A 130 -11.50 7.59 3.20
C ALA A 130 -11.21 6.11 3.47
N LEU A 131 -10.10 5.59 2.96
CA LEU A 131 -9.70 4.20 3.18
C LEU A 131 -9.33 3.94 4.64
N GLU A 132 -8.65 4.89 5.28
CA GLU A 132 -8.32 4.78 6.70
C GLU A 132 -9.56 4.65 7.58
N SER A 133 -10.66 5.30 7.18
CA SER A 133 -11.91 5.20 7.92
C SER A 133 -12.59 3.83 7.78
N LEU A 134 -12.20 3.04 6.79
CA LEU A 134 -12.78 1.73 6.51
C LEU A 134 -12.04 0.59 7.20
N VAL A 135 -10.78 0.78 7.58
CA VAL A 135 -9.99 -0.30 8.18
C VAL A 135 -10.11 -0.32 9.69
N GLU A 136 -9.77 -1.48 10.27
CA GLU A 136 -9.69 -1.67 11.70
C GLU A 136 -8.56 -0.81 12.25
N VAL A 137 -8.91 0.21 13.02
CA VAL A 137 -7.92 0.98 13.78
C VAL A 137 -7.98 0.45 15.20
N GLY A 138 -6.85 0.05 15.75
CA GLY A 138 -6.79 -0.41 17.11
C GLY A 138 -7.46 0.60 18.02
N ALA A 139 -8.25 0.11 18.98
CA ALA A 139 -8.88 0.98 19.94
C ALA A 139 -7.79 1.78 20.61
N GLY A 140 -7.67 3.04 20.23
CA GLY A 140 -6.77 3.95 20.89
C GLY A 140 -7.06 3.97 22.37
N PRO A 141 -6.10 4.38 23.16
CA PRO A 141 -6.36 4.49 24.59
C PRO A 141 -7.48 5.46 24.86
#